data_b183254f8079a305b3842bc570d46871
#
_entry.id   b183254f8079a305b3842bc570d46871
#
_cell.length_a   1.000
_cell.length_b   1.000
_cell.length_c   1.000
_cell.angle_alpha   90.00
_cell.angle_beta   90.00
_cell.angle_gamma   90.00
#
_symmetry.space_group_name_H-M   'P 1'
#
loop_
_entity.id
_entity.type
_entity.pdbx_description
1 polymer ?
#
loop_
_entity_poly.entity_id
_entity_poly.type
_entity_poly.pdbx_seq_one_letter_code
_entity_poly.pdbx_strand_id
1 'polypeptide(L)'
;SVLPVALHDENSYELSAYSNVNWQLAPPVTLSLGLRFNHYVFGGPYTFSTYDDQGNIVSAEEFEKGSKVIDYNNLEPRVGANIKLGERTSVKLSYAQVNQYLQNVYNSTTPLPTSRWKSSDRYIKPQQSQSYGLGFFHNSADNSVELGVEGYYRDSQNDLTYKPGADFFLEEFLEQKVVQGKGKAYG
;
A
#
# COMPACT_ATOMS: atom_id res chain seq x y z
N SER A 1 13.58 10.30 -36.32
CA SER A 1 14.41 10.41 -35.11
C SER A 1 13.51 10.31 -33.91
N VAL A 2 13.70 9.33 -33.08
CA VAL A 2 13.02 9.22 -31.79
C VAL A 2 13.69 10.24 -30.88
N LEU A 3 12.94 11.24 -30.42
CA LEU A 3 13.44 12.17 -29.40
C LEU A 3 13.57 11.42 -28.08
N PRO A 4 14.69 11.54 -27.35
CA PRO A 4 14.80 10.95 -26.04
C PRO A 4 13.80 11.63 -25.08
N VAL A 5 12.91 10.85 -24.46
CA VAL A 5 12.05 11.33 -23.39
C VAL A 5 12.83 11.18 -22.09
N ALA A 6 13.12 12.30 -21.43
CA ALA A 6 13.70 12.31 -20.10
C ALA A 6 12.57 12.21 -19.07
N LEU A 7 12.56 11.14 -18.28
CA LEU A 7 11.66 11.05 -17.14
C LEU A 7 12.24 11.90 -15.99
N HIS A 8 11.36 12.64 -15.31
CA HIS A 8 11.77 13.44 -14.16
C HIS A 8 12.10 12.56 -12.97
N ASP A 9 13.19 12.89 -12.27
CA ASP A 9 13.55 12.24 -11.01
C ASP A 9 12.55 12.64 -9.92
N GLU A 10 12.04 11.64 -9.21
CA GLU A 10 11.17 11.85 -8.04
C GLU A 10 11.96 11.67 -6.76
N ASN A 11 11.86 12.64 -5.85
CA ASN A 11 12.52 12.62 -4.56
C ASN A 11 11.50 12.46 -3.44
N SER A 12 11.64 11.41 -2.66
CA SER A 12 10.79 11.20 -1.49
C SER A 12 11.56 10.57 -0.34
N TYR A 13 11.11 10.83 0.89
CA TYR A 13 11.61 10.12 2.07
C TYR A 13 10.46 9.64 2.93
N GLU A 14 10.70 8.51 3.56
CA GLU A 14 9.81 7.91 4.54
C GLU A 14 10.55 7.75 5.86
N LEU A 15 10.00 8.34 6.92
CA LEU A 15 10.44 8.16 8.28
C LEU A 15 9.39 7.35 9.04
N SER A 16 9.80 6.27 9.68
CA SER A 16 8.89 5.39 10.41
C SER A 16 9.37 5.16 11.84
N ALA A 17 8.42 5.16 12.77
CA ALA A 17 8.62 4.70 14.13
C ALA A 17 7.58 3.62 14.45
N TYR A 18 7.99 2.56 15.15
CA TYR A 18 7.07 1.47 15.50
C TYR A 18 7.33 0.93 16.89
N SER A 19 6.27 0.35 17.46
CA SER A 19 6.30 -0.39 18.72
C SER A 19 5.45 -1.65 18.58
N ASN A 20 5.91 -2.75 19.18
CA ASN A 20 5.16 -4.00 19.25
C ASN A 20 5.21 -4.55 20.66
N VAL A 21 4.07 -5.07 21.14
CA VAL A 21 3.92 -5.71 22.43
C VAL A 21 3.22 -7.05 22.24
N ASN A 22 3.81 -8.12 22.81
CA ASN A 22 3.13 -9.40 22.96
C ASN A 22 2.77 -9.55 24.45
N TRP A 23 1.48 -9.64 24.70
CA TRP A 23 0.93 -9.71 26.06
C TRP A 23 0.15 -11.00 26.26
N GLN A 24 0.61 -11.81 27.17
CA GLN A 24 -0.13 -12.97 27.62
C GLN A 24 -1.20 -12.52 28.64
N LEU A 25 -2.40 -12.27 28.12
CA LEU A 25 -3.53 -11.79 28.93
C LEU A 25 -3.99 -12.84 29.96
N ALA A 26 -3.99 -14.10 29.51
CA ALA A 26 -4.27 -15.28 30.35
C ALA A 26 -3.53 -16.49 29.76
N PRO A 27 -3.39 -17.61 30.45
CA PRO A 27 -2.71 -18.81 29.94
C PRO A 27 -3.18 -19.24 28.53
N PRO A 28 -4.51 -19.21 28.21
CA PRO A 28 -4.97 -19.57 26.86
C PRO A 28 -4.96 -18.41 25.86
N VAL A 29 -4.70 -17.14 26.28
CA VAL A 29 -4.90 -15.96 25.42
C VAL A 29 -3.63 -15.13 25.35
N THR A 30 -3.08 -15.01 24.14
CA THR A 30 -1.96 -14.09 23.83
C THR A 30 -2.44 -13.04 22.84
N LEU A 31 -2.17 -11.78 23.15
CA LEU A 31 -2.42 -10.63 22.28
C LEU A 31 -1.09 -10.12 21.74
N SER A 32 -1.08 -9.81 20.45
CA SER A 32 0.01 -9.11 19.76
C SER A 32 -0.51 -7.75 19.31
N LEU A 33 0.06 -6.69 19.86
CA LEU A 33 -0.35 -5.31 19.55
C LEU A 33 0.83 -4.58 18.92
N GLY A 34 0.63 -4.01 17.77
CA GLY A 34 1.63 -3.22 17.06
C GLY A 34 1.05 -1.90 16.61
N LEU A 35 1.88 -0.88 16.63
CA LEU A 35 1.57 0.42 16.05
C LEU A 35 2.80 0.94 15.34
N ARG A 36 2.63 1.32 14.08
CA ARG A 36 3.65 2.03 13.30
C ARG A 36 3.10 3.38 12.89
N PHE A 37 3.90 4.41 13.07
CA PHE A 37 3.68 5.73 12.51
C PHE A 37 4.62 5.94 11.34
N ASN A 38 4.09 6.41 10.21
CA ASN A 38 4.86 6.77 9.03
C ASN A 38 4.67 8.26 8.73
N HIS A 39 5.77 8.95 8.50
CA HIS A 39 5.83 10.29 7.95
C HIS A 39 6.52 10.22 6.60
N TYR A 40 5.77 10.45 5.55
CA TYR A 40 6.24 10.45 4.16
C TYR A 40 6.24 11.87 3.63
N VAL A 41 7.30 12.24 2.92
CA VAL A 41 7.45 13.54 2.27
C VAL A 41 7.85 13.33 0.82
N PHE A 42 7.10 13.94 -0.09
CA PHE A 42 7.48 14.11 -1.49
C PHE A 42 8.07 15.49 -1.68
N GLY A 43 9.30 15.56 -2.23
CA GLY A 43 10.10 16.78 -2.31
C GLY A 43 10.49 17.14 -3.74
N GLY A 44 10.87 18.40 -3.91
CA GLY A 44 11.42 18.92 -5.16
C GLY A 44 12.89 18.52 -5.41
N PRO A 45 13.39 18.75 -6.66
CA PRO A 45 12.75 19.60 -7.68
C PRO A 45 11.56 18.91 -8.33
N TYR A 46 10.44 19.62 -8.47
CA TYR A 46 9.23 19.08 -9.08
C TYR A 46 8.33 20.21 -9.60
N THR A 47 7.68 20.01 -10.74
CA THR A 47 6.67 20.94 -11.27
C THR A 47 5.29 20.29 -11.13
N PHE A 48 4.44 20.88 -10.31
CA PHE A 48 3.06 20.45 -10.13
C PHE A 48 2.18 21.22 -11.12
N SER A 49 1.62 20.51 -12.10
CA SER A 49 0.75 21.08 -13.13
C SER A 49 -0.72 20.79 -12.81
N THR A 50 -1.58 21.81 -12.89
CA THR A 50 -3.02 21.64 -12.80
C THR A 50 -3.61 21.63 -14.21
N TYR A 51 -4.58 20.76 -14.48
CA TYR A 51 -5.13 20.54 -15.80
C TYR A 51 -6.62 20.90 -15.85
N ASP A 52 -7.08 21.38 -17.02
CA ASP A 52 -8.50 21.54 -17.34
C ASP A 52 -9.15 20.18 -17.75
N ASP A 53 -10.44 20.21 -18.02
CA ASP A 53 -11.21 19.02 -18.46
C ASP A 53 -10.75 18.48 -19.82
N GLN A 54 -10.04 19.29 -20.62
CA GLN A 54 -9.45 18.91 -21.90
C GLN A 54 -8.01 18.37 -21.75
N GLY A 55 -7.42 18.46 -20.55
CA GLY A 55 -6.06 18.01 -20.26
C GLY A 55 -4.97 19.06 -20.54
N ASN A 56 -5.34 20.33 -20.80
CA ASN A 56 -4.36 21.40 -20.97
C ASN A 56 -3.89 21.91 -19.59
N ILE A 57 -2.63 22.32 -19.52
CA ILE A 57 -2.07 22.90 -18.30
C ILE A 57 -2.67 24.30 -18.07
N VAL A 58 -3.38 24.45 -16.96
CA VAL A 58 -3.97 25.73 -16.52
C VAL A 58 -3.01 26.51 -15.63
N SER A 59 -2.29 25.81 -14.77
CA SER A 59 -1.26 26.40 -13.92
C SER A 59 -0.16 25.41 -13.66
N ALA A 60 1.05 25.90 -13.40
CA ALA A 60 2.21 25.13 -13.00
C ALA A 60 2.84 25.80 -11.75
N GLU A 61 3.10 25.02 -10.73
CA GLU A 61 3.77 25.41 -9.51
C GLU A 61 5.12 24.69 -9.43
N GLU A 62 6.20 25.46 -9.44
CA GLU A 62 7.56 24.93 -9.41
C GLU A 62 8.06 24.81 -7.96
N PHE A 63 8.60 23.66 -7.63
CA PHE A 63 9.21 23.37 -6.33
C PHE A 63 10.71 23.17 -6.50
N GLU A 64 11.50 23.99 -5.80
CA GLU A 64 12.94 23.89 -5.83
C GLU A 64 13.46 22.63 -5.12
N LYS A 65 14.73 22.29 -5.37
CA LYS A 65 15.40 21.16 -4.71
C LYS A 65 15.36 21.31 -3.19
N GLY A 66 14.86 20.28 -2.51
CA GLY A 66 14.75 20.25 -1.05
C GLY A 66 13.49 20.91 -0.49
N SER A 67 12.65 21.53 -1.33
CA SER A 67 11.33 22.02 -0.90
C SER A 67 10.34 20.85 -0.73
N LYS A 68 9.38 21.03 0.17
CA LYS A 68 8.30 20.07 0.38
C LYS A 68 7.15 20.35 -0.59
N VAL A 69 6.77 19.34 -1.36
CA VAL A 69 5.60 19.39 -2.26
C VAL A 69 4.34 18.97 -1.52
N ILE A 70 4.40 17.82 -0.82
CA ILE A 70 3.33 17.29 0.03
C ILE A 70 3.91 16.35 1.09
N ASP A 71 3.18 16.17 2.18
CA ASP A 71 3.46 15.14 3.18
C ASP A 71 2.22 14.35 3.55
N TYR A 72 2.43 13.09 3.95
CA TYR A 72 1.41 12.19 4.46
C TYR A 72 1.85 11.62 5.81
N ASN A 73 0.92 11.62 6.77
CA ASN A 73 1.12 11.06 8.10
C ASN A 73 0.10 9.95 8.32
N ASN A 74 0.56 8.74 8.53
CA ASN A 74 -0.31 7.58 8.66
C ASN A 74 0.04 6.73 9.87
N LEU A 75 -0.99 6.20 10.52
CA LEU A 75 -0.89 5.20 11.57
C LEU A 75 -1.26 3.83 11.00
N GLU A 76 -0.45 2.82 11.34
CA GLU A 76 -0.63 1.44 10.91
C GLU A 76 -0.76 0.53 12.14
N PRO A 77 -1.98 0.39 12.67
CA PRO A 77 -2.25 -0.55 13.75
C PRO A 77 -2.18 -1.99 13.25
N ARG A 78 -1.68 -2.87 14.11
CA ARG A 78 -1.65 -4.32 13.94
C ARG A 78 -2.13 -4.96 15.23
N VAL A 79 -3.10 -5.84 15.13
CA VAL A 79 -3.66 -6.55 16.27
C VAL A 79 -3.73 -8.02 15.93
N GLY A 80 -3.21 -8.85 16.80
CA GLY A 80 -3.31 -10.30 16.73
C GLY A 80 -3.83 -10.86 18.06
N ALA A 81 -4.65 -11.89 17.98
CA ALA A 81 -5.05 -12.68 19.13
C ALA A 81 -4.84 -14.16 18.82
N ASN A 82 -4.16 -14.86 19.72
CA ASN A 82 -4.05 -16.30 19.68
C ASN A 82 -4.75 -16.89 20.91
N ILE A 83 -5.78 -17.67 20.69
CA ILE A 83 -6.63 -18.25 21.73
C ILE A 83 -6.48 -19.77 21.66
N LYS A 84 -5.90 -20.35 22.71
CA LYS A 84 -5.82 -21.80 22.87
C LYS A 84 -7.16 -22.31 23.42
N LEU A 85 -7.86 -23.13 22.65
CA LEU A 85 -9.11 -23.80 23.08
C LEU A 85 -8.84 -25.10 23.82
N GLY A 86 -7.57 -25.51 23.91
CA GLY A 86 -7.09 -26.70 24.55
C GLY A 86 -5.60 -26.90 24.24
N GLU A 87 -5.07 -28.07 24.59
CA GLU A 87 -3.65 -28.37 24.36
C GLU A 87 -3.25 -28.44 22.89
N ARG A 88 -4.21 -28.77 22.01
CA ARG A 88 -3.98 -29.09 20.60
C ARG A 88 -4.76 -28.22 19.64
N THR A 89 -5.58 -27.32 20.13
CA THR A 89 -6.46 -26.50 19.30
C THR A 89 -6.26 -25.03 19.60
N SER A 90 -6.15 -24.23 18.56
CA SER A 90 -6.08 -22.77 18.68
C SER A 90 -6.85 -22.05 17.59
N VAL A 91 -7.28 -20.84 17.92
CA VAL A 91 -7.86 -19.88 16.99
C VAL A 91 -6.98 -18.64 16.96
N LYS A 92 -6.70 -18.16 15.76
CA LYS A 92 -5.95 -16.93 15.54
C LYS A 92 -6.83 -15.90 14.86
N LEU A 93 -6.79 -14.67 15.37
CA LEU A 93 -7.42 -13.51 14.78
C LEU A 93 -6.34 -12.50 14.45
N SER A 94 -6.48 -11.81 13.33
CA SER A 94 -5.54 -10.76 12.94
C SER A 94 -6.23 -9.60 12.27
N TYR A 95 -5.71 -8.41 12.53
CA TYR A 95 -6.01 -7.18 11.82
C TYR A 95 -4.72 -6.43 11.55
N ALA A 96 -4.57 -5.90 10.35
CA ALA A 96 -3.46 -5.02 10.01
C ALA A 96 -3.90 -3.95 9.02
N GLN A 97 -3.42 -2.73 9.24
CA GLN A 97 -3.49 -1.64 8.27
C GLN A 97 -2.08 -1.32 7.80
N VAL A 98 -1.94 -1.11 6.47
CA VAL A 98 -0.66 -0.78 5.83
C VAL A 98 -0.89 0.30 4.80
N ASN A 99 0.05 1.25 4.69
CA ASN A 99 0.07 2.27 3.66
C ASN A 99 1.32 2.08 2.78
N GLN A 100 1.16 2.31 1.48
CA GLN A 100 2.24 2.21 0.51
C GLN A 100 2.34 3.51 -0.28
N TYR A 101 3.53 4.12 -0.25
CA TYR A 101 3.78 5.44 -0.86
C TYR A 101 4.46 5.34 -2.22
N LEU A 102 5.09 4.22 -2.53
CA LEU A 102 5.68 3.93 -3.82
C LEU A 102 4.91 2.79 -4.48
N GLN A 103 4.29 3.08 -5.61
CA GLN A 103 3.42 2.13 -6.30
C GLN A 103 4.03 1.75 -7.65
N ASN A 104 3.93 0.48 -8.00
CA ASN A 104 4.29 0.00 -9.33
C ASN A 104 3.07 0.05 -10.22
N VAL A 105 3.15 0.83 -11.30
CA VAL A 105 2.07 0.95 -12.27
C VAL A 105 2.38 0.06 -13.47
N TYR A 106 1.55 -0.92 -13.70
CA TYR A 106 1.65 -1.82 -14.85
C TYR A 106 0.30 -1.92 -15.56
N ASN A 107 0.33 -2.21 -16.85
CA ASN A 107 -0.88 -2.42 -17.62
C ASN A 107 -1.26 -3.92 -17.60
N SER A 108 -2.39 -4.23 -16.96
CA SER A 108 -2.89 -5.60 -16.87
C SER A 108 -3.52 -6.11 -18.19
N THR A 109 -3.94 -5.20 -19.08
CA THR A 109 -4.59 -5.55 -20.36
C THR A 109 -3.60 -5.72 -21.51
N THR A 110 -2.44 -5.06 -21.40
CA THR A 110 -1.35 -5.22 -22.38
C THR A 110 -0.05 -5.38 -21.59
N PRO A 111 0.30 -6.62 -21.18
CA PRO A 111 1.48 -6.85 -20.37
C PRO A 111 2.75 -6.60 -21.20
N LEU A 112 3.21 -5.37 -21.18
CA LEU A 112 4.56 -5.04 -21.64
C LEU A 112 5.53 -5.28 -20.49
N PRO A 113 6.78 -5.65 -20.76
CA PRO A 113 7.79 -5.88 -19.72
C PRO A 113 8.24 -4.59 -19.01
N THR A 114 7.55 -3.49 -19.25
CA THR A 114 7.86 -2.17 -18.69
C THR A 114 6.86 -1.84 -17.59
N SER A 115 7.31 -1.87 -16.35
CA SER A 115 6.60 -1.30 -15.21
C SER A 115 7.24 0.03 -14.80
N ARG A 116 6.44 0.96 -14.34
CA ARG A 116 6.93 2.26 -13.85
C ARG A 116 6.61 2.42 -12.37
N TRP A 117 7.61 2.79 -11.59
CA TRP A 117 7.43 3.17 -10.20
C TRP A 117 6.96 4.62 -10.13
N LYS A 118 5.96 4.87 -9.30
CA LYS A 118 5.40 6.20 -9.06
C LYS A 118 5.25 6.44 -7.57
N SER A 119 5.84 7.55 -7.12
CA SER A 119 5.72 8.02 -5.75
C SER A 119 4.36 8.68 -5.52
N SER A 120 3.84 8.60 -4.29
CA SER A 120 2.66 9.35 -3.89
C SER A 120 2.96 10.84 -3.90
N ASP A 121 2.07 11.61 -4.53
CA ASP A 121 2.17 13.05 -4.69
C ASP A 121 0.81 13.72 -4.41
N ARG A 122 0.57 14.93 -4.90
CA ARG A 122 -0.73 15.63 -4.74
C ARG A 122 -1.87 14.97 -5.52
N TYR A 123 -1.58 14.26 -6.64
CA TYR A 123 -2.57 13.56 -7.43
C TYR A 123 -2.76 12.12 -6.98
N ILE A 124 -1.66 11.47 -6.62
CA ILE A 124 -1.61 10.04 -6.32
C ILE A 124 -1.45 9.85 -4.82
N LYS A 125 -2.57 9.61 -4.15
CA LYS A 125 -2.59 9.35 -2.70
C LYS A 125 -1.93 8.01 -2.38
N PRO A 126 -1.37 7.84 -1.17
CA PRO A 126 -0.88 6.55 -0.71
C PRO A 126 -1.96 5.47 -0.81
N GLN A 127 -1.57 4.31 -1.32
CA GLN A 127 -2.43 3.13 -1.25
C GLN A 127 -2.58 2.70 0.21
N GLN A 128 -3.80 2.41 0.64
CA GLN A 128 -4.10 1.91 1.98
C GLN A 128 -4.76 0.54 1.87
N SER A 129 -4.31 -0.40 2.68
CA SER A 129 -4.88 -1.74 2.75
C SER A 129 -5.19 -2.11 4.20
N GLN A 130 -6.40 -2.61 4.42
CA GLN A 130 -6.85 -3.20 5.68
C GLN A 130 -7.07 -4.68 5.48
N SER A 131 -6.44 -5.50 6.31
CA SER A 131 -6.52 -6.96 6.22
C SER A 131 -7.05 -7.54 7.52
N TYR A 132 -7.96 -8.47 7.40
CA TYR A 132 -8.56 -9.25 8.50
C TYR A 132 -8.28 -10.71 8.24
N GLY A 133 -7.89 -11.46 9.26
CA GLY A 133 -7.62 -12.89 9.18
C GLY A 133 -8.24 -13.65 10.33
N LEU A 134 -8.74 -14.84 10.04
CA LEU A 134 -9.22 -15.83 11.00
C LEU A 134 -8.60 -17.18 10.66
N GLY A 135 -7.96 -17.82 11.63
CA GLY A 135 -7.37 -19.14 11.49
C GLY A 135 -7.83 -20.09 12.58
N PHE A 136 -8.07 -21.35 12.22
CA PHE A 136 -8.32 -22.46 13.12
C PHE A 136 -7.24 -23.51 12.89
N PHE A 137 -6.61 -23.97 14.00
CA PHE A 137 -5.52 -24.95 13.97
C PHE A 137 -5.78 -26.06 14.96
N HIS A 138 -5.54 -27.30 14.53
CA HIS A 138 -5.71 -28.47 15.36
C HIS A 138 -4.63 -29.52 15.08
N ASN A 139 -4.00 -30.02 16.12
CA ASN A 139 -3.02 -31.12 16.03
C ASN A 139 -3.64 -32.42 16.56
N SER A 140 -3.33 -33.54 15.90
CA SER A 140 -3.71 -34.87 16.39
C SER A 140 -3.03 -35.21 17.71
N ALA A 141 -3.50 -36.25 18.38
CA ALA A 141 -3.01 -36.67 19.69
C ALA A 141 -1.52 -37.03 19.73
N ASP A 142 -1.03 -37.58 18.66
CA ASP A 142 0.36 -38.03 18.46
C ASP A 142 1.21 -37.01 17.67
N ASN A 143 0.64 -35.81 17.37
CA ASN A 143 1.25 -34.76 16.54
C ASN A 143 1.64 -35.26 15.12
N SER A 144 1.07 -36.37 14.65
CA SER A 144 1.33 -36.89 13.31
C SER A 144 0.57 -36.12 12.20
N VAL A 145 -0.52 -35.46 12.57
CA VAL A 145 -1.36 -34.68 11.65
C VAL A 145 -1.61 -33.30 12.22
N GLU A 146 -1.32 -32.28 11.40
CA GLU A 146 -1.66 -30.88 11.69
C GLU A 146 -2.72 -30.41 10.66
N LEU A 147 -3.84 -29.90 11.16
CA LEU A 147 -4.90 -29.30 10.36
C LEU A 147 -4.90 -27.80 10.58
N GLY A 148 -4.79 -27.03 9.50
CA GLY A 148 -4.95 -25.56 9.50
C GLY A 148 -6.00 -25.15 8.49
N VAL A 149 -6.93 -24.30 8.90
CA VAL A 149 -7.90 -23.63 8.02
C VAL A 149 -7.82 -22.15 8.30
N GLU A 150 -7.55 -21.36 7.26
CA GLU A 150 -7.43 -19.93 7.37
C GLU A 150 -8.35 -19.24 6.36
N GLY A 151 -8.97 -18.16 6.77
CA GLY A 151 -9.73 -17.25 5.92
C GLY A 151 -9.24 -15.82 6.08
N TYR A 152 -9.28 -15.04 4.99
CA TYR A 152 -8.92 -13.63 5.03
C TYR A 152 -9.89 -12.77 4.24
N TYR A 153 -9.96 -11.51 4.65
CA TYR A 153 -10.60 -10.43 3.90
C TYR A 153 -9.67 -9.23 3.87
N ARG A 154 -9.50 -8.64 2.68
CA ARG A 154 -8.71 -7.42 2.47
C ARG A 154 -9.54 -6.40 1.74
N ASP A 155 -9.53 -5.18 2.24
CA ASP A 155 -10.07 -3.98 1.58
C ASP A 155 -8.90 -3.04 1.27
N SER A 156 -8.76 -2.63 0.02
CA SER A 156 -7.76 -1.66 -0.39
C SER A 156 -8.38 -0.43 -1.03
N GLN A 157 -7.75 0.71 -0.81
CA GLN A 157 -8.14 2.02 -1.32
C GLN A 157 -6.95 2.69 -1.98
N ASN A 158 -7.25 3.55 -2.94
CA ASN A 158 -6.24 4.25 -3.73
C ASN A 158 -5.32 3.29 -4.52
N ASP A 159 -5.84 2.15 -4.95
CA ASP A 159 -5.14 1.23 -5.83
C ASP A 159 -4.93 1.90 -7.18
N LEU A 160 -3.68 2.04 -7.60
CA LEU A 160 -3.32 2.74 -8.81
C LEU A 160 -3.42 1.82 -10.02
N THR A 161 -4.14 2.26 -11.05
CA THR A 161 -4.26 1.54 -12.33
C THR A 161 -4.32 2.52 -13.50
N TYR A 162 -4.00 2.04 -14.70
CA TYR A 162 -4.16 2.85 -15.91
C TYR A 162 -5.63 3.00 -16.30
N LYS A 163 -5.96 4.16 -16.86
CA LYS A 163 -7.24 4.37 -17.54
C LYS A 163 -7.35 3.40 -18.72
N PRO A 164 -8.52 2.84 -19.00
CA PRO A 164 -8.73 1.99 -20.19
C PRO A 164 -8.30 2.71 -21.48
N GLY A 165 -7.48 2.05 -22.30
CA GLY A 165 -6.99 2.60 -23.56
C GLY A 165 -5.88 3.66 -23.43
N ALA A 166 -5.34 3.90 -22.23
CA ALA A 166 -4.23 4.82 -22.04
C ALA A 166 -2.95 4.25 -22.70
N ASP A 167 -2.32 5.03 -23.56
CA ASP A 167 -0.95 4.79 -23.98
C ASP A 167 -0.03 5.39 -22.90
N PHE A 168 0.87 4.56 -22.36
CA PHE A 168 1.77 4.93 -21.26
C PHE A 168 3.25 4.79 -21.64
N PHE A 169 3.50 4.39 -22.90
CA PHE A 169 4.86 4.28 -23.38
C PHE A 169 5.45 5.67 -23.61
N LEU A 170 6.43 6.03 -22.79
CA LEU A 170 7.10 7.34 -22.81
C LEU A 170 6.20 8.54 -22.47
N GLU A 171 5.14 8.32 -21.65
CA GLU A 171 4.28 9.42 -21.18
C GLU A 171 4.97 10.21 -20.08
N GLU A 172 5.08 11.52 -20.27
CA GLU A 172 5.67 12.45 -19.30
C GLU A 172 4.71 12.72 -18.13
N PHE A 173 3.40 12.86 -18.42
CA PHE A 173 2.35 13.21 -17.44
C PHE A 173 1.52 11.99 -17.06
N LEU A 174 2.13 11.08 -16.30
CA LEU A 174 1.51 9.81 -15.87
C LEU A 174 0.21 10.02 -15.09
N GLU A 175 0.11 11.10 -14.31
CA GLU A 175 -1.06 11.43 -13.49
C GLU A 175 -2.34 11.60 -14.31
N GLN A 176 -2.25 11.99 -15.58
CA GLN A 176 -3.42 12.07 -16.46
C GLN A 176 -3.90 10.70 -16.98
N LYS A 177 -3.04 9.70 -16.96
CA LYS A 177 -3.28 8.37 -17.54
C LYS A 177 -3.67 7.31 -16.51
N VAL A 178 -3.61 7.66 -15.23
CA VAL A 178 -3.93 6.75 -14.12
C VAL A 178 -5.20 7.16 -13.40
N VAL A 179 -5.79 6.19 -12.71
CA VAL A 179 -6.87 6.41 -11.76
C VAL A 179 -6.59 5.64 -10.49
N GLN A 180 -7.12 6.14 -9.37
CA GLN A 180 -7.10 5.43 -8.11
C GLN A 180 -8.47 4.81 -7.84
N GLY A 181 -8.48 3.53 -7.59
CA GLY A 181 -9.67 2.71 -7.34
C GLY A 181 -9.69 2.10 -5.94
N LYS A 182 -10.60 1.16 -5.78
CA LYS A 182 -10.73 0.33 -4.57
C LYS A 182 -10.68 -1.13 -4.96
N GLY A 183 -10.03 -1.95 -4.14
CA GLY A 183 -9.92 -3.38 -4.33
C GLY A 183 -10.46 -4.16 -3.13
N LYS A 184 -10.98 -5.35 -3.37
CA LYS A 184 -11.35 -6.29 -2.33
C LYS A 184 -10.82 -7.67 -2.69
N ALA A 185 -10.25 -8.36 -1.71
CA ALA A 185 -9.79 -9.73 -1.85
C ALA A 185 -10.24 -10.55 -0.64
N TYR A 186 -10.62 -11.78 -0.87
CA TYR A 186 -10.99 -12.72 0.19
C TYR A 186 -10.69 -14.15 -0.23
N GLY A 187 -10.46 -15.01 0.69
CA GLY A 187 -10.16 -16.42 0.48
C GLY A 187 -10.11 -17.20 1.79
#